data_a794dd39729de7ce0fa1f18ba4a00da1
#
_entry.id   a794dd39729de7ce0fa1f18ba4a00da1
#
_cell.length_a   1.000
_cell.length_b   1.000
_cell.length_c   1.000
_cell.angle_alpha   90.00
_cell.angle_beta   90.00
_cell.angle_gamma   90.00
#
_symmetry.space_group_name_H-M   'P 1'
#
loop_
_entity.id
_entity.type
_entity.pdbx_description
1 polymer ?
#
loop_
_entity_poly.entity_id
_entity_poly.type
_entity_poly.pdbx_seq_one_letter_code
_entity_poly.pdbx_strand_id
1 'polypeptide(L)'
;TLTSGERPVVVHQITLLDGGLGQELIKRSSAAPHPLWSTKVMMDEPHLVSEIHRDFCLAGARVICLNTYAVSRHRLDTYAPEESLDQILKTASDVANIGIRDAGASSSISVVASLPPLNASYDHTVAPDFEVAYPQYRELIQLQKHHVDAFLLETMSNIAEATAGAKAMREEGVTGAVAFTLSDSDASVLRSGESLEAALEAVMPFSPDAVLINCSIPEVVTEGLKVVAKSGLRFGGYANGFTSVEALVPGSTVDRLTHRKDLGPKEYLEFVKAWIDLGAEVIGGCCEIGPSHIAAIADYCRREGILTTDQLVP
;
A
#
# COMPACT_ATOMS: atom_id res chain seq x y z
N THR A 1 -35.95 -9.42 -9.64
CA THR A 1 -35.62 -10.55 -10.53
C THR A 1 -34.14 -10.51 -10.79
N LEU A 2 -33.39 -11.26 -9.99
CA LEU A 2 -31.95 -11.49 -10.16
C LEU A 2 -31.77 -12.30 -11.45
N THR A 3 -31.01 -11.74 -12.39
CA THR A 3 -30.60 -12.42 -13.61
C THR A 3 -29.56 -13.50 -13.26
N SER A 4 -29.85 -14.67 -13.79
CA SER A 4 -29.22 -15.96 -13.64
C SER A 4 -27.69 -15.97 -13.82
N GLY A 5 -26.96 -16.60 -12.90
CA GLY A 5 -25.91 -17.53 -13.27
C GLY A 5 -24.50 -17.30 -12.75
N GLU A 6 -24.18 -16.25 -12.04
CA GLU A 6 -22.86 -16.14 -11.40
C GLU A 6 -22.91 -16.81 -10.03
N ARG A 7 -22.16 -17.90 -9.87
CA ARG A 7 -21.95 -18.48 -8.54
C ARG A 7 -21.14 -17.48 -7.74
N PRO A 8 -21.46 -17.28 -6.43
CA PRO A 8 -20.65 -16.42 -5.59
C PRO A 8 -19.21 -16.94 -5.59
N VAL A 9 -18.25 -16.05 -5.81
CA VAL A 9 -16.83 -16.38 -5.67
C VAL A 9 -16.57 -16.65 -4.20
N VAL A 10 -16.22 -17.90 -3.87
CA VAL A 10 -15.90 -18.27 -2.48
C VAL A 10 -14.42 -18.06 -2.27
N VAL A 11 -14.04 -16.96 -1.63
CA VAL A 11 -12.67 -16.69 -1.23
C VAL A 11 -12.39 -17.47 0.06
N HIS A 12 -11.52 -18.45 -0.02
CA HIS A 12 -11.12 -19.28 1.13
C HIS A 12 -9.87 -18.76 1.85
N GLN A 13 -9.12 -17.87 1.20
CA GLN A 13 -7.85 -17.37 1.69
C GLN A 13 -7.65 -15.92 1.23
N ILE A 14 -7.20 -15.07 2.16
CA ILE A 14 -6.77 -13.71 1.84
C ILE A 14 -5.35 -13.44 2.35
N THR A 15 -4.61 -12.61 1.64
CA THR A 15 -3.40 -11.97 2.14
C THR A 15 -3.81 -10.72 2.92
N LEU A 16 -3.56 -10.71 4.23
CA LEU A 16 -3.91 -9.58 5.08
C LEU A 16 -2.67 -8.70 5.29
N LEU A 17 -2.68 -7.55 4.63
CA LEU A 17 -1.69 -6.49 4.80
C LEU A 17 -1.90 -5.77 6.15
N ASP A 18 -0.93 -4.99 6.55
CA ASP A 18 -1.07 -4.01 7.63
C ASP A 18 -1.89 -2.77 7.19
N GLY A 19 -1.80 -1.70 7.97
CA GLY A 19 -2.53 -0.46 7.73
C GLY A 19 -1.60 0.76 7.61
N GLY A 20 -2.15 1.94 7.88
CA GLY A 20 -1.49 3.23 7.73
C GLY A 20 -0.45 3.52 8.81
N LEU A 21 0.75 2.98 8.67
CA LEU A 21 1.87 3.19 9.60
C LEU A 21 2.16 4.69 9.82
N GLY A 22 2.20 5.48 8.77
CA GLY A 22 2.54 6.91 8.86
C GLY A 22 1.58 7.68 9.77
N GLN A 23 0.29 7.40 9.72
CA GLN A 23 -0.71 8.05 10.56
C GLN A 23 -0.63 7.59 12.03
N GLU A 24 -0.31 6.33 12.26
CA GLU A 24 -0.06 5.83 13.61
C GLU A 24 1.18 6.49 14.23
N LEU A 25 2.23 6.73 13.44
CA LEU A 25 3.41 7.47 13.89
C LEU A 25 3.09 8.92 14.26
N ILE A 26 2.31 9.63 13.44
CA ILE A 26 1.88 11.00 13.73
C ILE A 26 1.10 11.07 15.05
N LYS A 27 0.26 10.07 15.34
CA LYS A 27 -0.51 10.01 16.59
C LYS A 27 0.38 9.76 17.83
N ARG A 28 1.52 9.09 17.67
CA ARG A 28 2.39 8.66 18.78
C ARG A 28 3.63 9.54 18.95
N SER A 29 4.12 10.17 17.88
CA SER A 29 5.27 11.06 17.91
C SER A 29 4.86 12.47 18.30
N SER A 30 5.72 13.16 19.03
CA SER A 30 5.64 14.59 19.30
C SER A 30 6.36 15.45 18.25
N ALA A 31 6.94 14.83 17.21
CA ALA A 31 7.68 15.53 16.17
C ALA A 31 6.77 16.42 15.33
N ALA A 32 7.31 17.57 14.89
CA ALA A 32 6.61 18.45 13.96
C ALA A 32 6.41 17.74 12.59
N PRO A 33 5.33 18.05 11.86
CA PRO A 33 5.13 17.55 10.51
C PRO A 33 6.34 17.83 9.60
N HIS A 34 6.75 16.83 8.82
CA HIS A 34 7.89 16.91 7.92
C HIS A 34 7.55 16.32 6.54
N PRO A 35 8.09 16.85 5.41
CA PRO A 35 7.83 16.31 4.07
C PRO A 35 8.23 14.84 3.89
N LEU A 36 9.20 14.34 4.66
CA LEU A 36 9.55 12.91 4.70
C LEU A 36 8.66 12.09 5.63
N TRP A 37 7.64 12.68 6.23
CA TRP A 37 6.63 11.99 7.06
C TRP A 37 7.24 11.02 8.07
N SER A 38 6.75 9.78 8.00
CA SER A 38 7.16 8.67 8.85
C SER A 38 8.64 8.33 8.76
N THR A 39 9.29 8.60 7.63
CA THR A 39 10.74 8.40 7.48
C THR A 39 11.52 9.26 8.46
N LYS A 40 11.14 10.54 8.61
CA LYS A 40 11.80 11.43 9.59
C LYS A 40 11.62 10.94 11.02
N VAL A 41 10.40 10.49 11.36
CA VAL A 41 10.16 9.89 12.70
C VAL A 41 10.98 8.62 12.88
N MET A 42 11.09 7.77 11.86
CA MET A 42 11.93 6.56 11.93
C MET A 42 13.40 6.88 12.21
N MET A 43 13.92 7.95 11.63
CA MET A 43 15.30 8.38 11.87
C MET A 43 15.51 8.88 13.29
N ASP A 44 14.55 9.63 13.82
CA ASP A 44 14.66 10.27 15.14
C ASP A 44 14.18 9.34 16.28
N GLU A 45 13.13 8.55 16.04
CA GLU A 45 12.45 7.72 17.04
C GLU A 45 12.18 6.31 16.50
N PRO A 46 13.20 5.52 16.10
CA PRO A 46 13.02 4.21 15.43
C PRO A 46 12.21 3.21 16.25
N HIS A 47 12.21 3.33 17.59
CA HIS A 47 11.44 2.46 18.48
C HIS A 47 9.92 2.59 18.25
N LEU A 48 9.40 3.79 17.90
CA LEU A 48 7.99 3.98 17.61
C LEU A 48 7.56 3.20 16.37
N VAL A 49 8.43 3.13 15.36
CA VAL A 49 8.15 2.37 14.14
C VAL A 49 8.07 0.87 14.43
N SER A 50 9.02 0.33 15.21
CA SER A 50 8.98 -1.08 15.61
C SER A 50 7.77 -1.43 16.47
N GLU A 51 7.35 -0.54 17.38
CA GLU A 51 6.12 -0.71 18.16
C GLU A 51 4.87 -0.79 17.29
N ILE A 52 4.76 0.04 16.25
CA ILE A 52 3.61 0.02 15.34
C ILE A 52 3.61 -1.25 14.49
N HIS A 53 4.73 -1.69 13.96
CA HIS A 53 4.83 -2.97 13.27
C HIS A 53 4.42 -4.14 14.17
N ARG A 54 4.87 -4.14 15.44
CA ARG A 54 4.41 -5.11 16.44
C ARG A 54 2.90 -5.09 16.61
N ASP A 55 2.32 -3.89 16.76
CA ASP A 55 0.88 -3.74 16.99
C ASP A 55 0.05 -4.22 15.79
N PHE A 56 0.50 -4.01 14.55
CA PHE A 56 -0.13 -4.58 13.35
C PHE A 56 -0.02 -6.10 13.30
N CYS A 57 1.13 -6.68 13.67
CA CYS A 57 1.27 -8.13 13.79
C CYS A 57 0.29 -8.71 14.82
N LEU A 58 0.20 -8.09 16.00
CA LEU A 58 -0.74 -8.50 17.05
C LEU A 58 -2.20 -8.32 16.64
N ALA A 59 -2.51 -7.34 15.79
CA ALA A 59 -3.83 -7.14 15.19
C ALA A 59 -4.21 -8.22 14.17
N GLY A 60 -3.25 -9.02 13.70
CA GLY A 60 -3.47 -10.13 12.78
C GLY A 60 -2.98 -9.91 11.36
N ALA A 61 -2.29 -8.80 11.08
CA ALA A 61 -1.60 -8.62 9.79
C ALA A 61 -0.64 -9.79 9.53
N ARG A 62 -0.56 -10.22 8.28
CA ARG A 62 0.32 -11.29 7.81
C ARG A 62 1.41 -10.77 6.88
N VAL A 63 1.24 -9.58 6.37
CA VAL A 63 2.23 -8.85 5.58
C VAL A 63 2.47 -7.50 6.24
N ILE A 64 3.73 -7.19 6.49
CA ILE A 64 4.17 -5.91 7.07
C ILE A 64 4.86 -5.11 5.97
N CYS A 65 4.33 -3.91 5.70
CA CYS A 65 4.90 -2.97 4.75
C CYS A 65 5.98 -2.12 5.44
N LEU A 66 7.19 -2.11 4.89
CA LEU A 66 8.27 -1.30 5.41
C LEU A 66 7.94 0.19 5.35
N ASN A 67 8.48 0.95 6.29
CA ASN A 67 8.38 2.41 6.31
C ASN A 67 9.28 3.05 5.23
N THR A 68 9.07 2.68 3.96
CA THR A 68 9.85 3.15 2.80
C THR A 68 9.04 3.99 1.82
N TYR A 69 7.75 4.24 2.10
CA TYR A 69 6.86 5.01 1.21
C TYR A 69 7.35 6.43 0.92
N ALA A 70 7.93 7.13 1.90
CA ALA A 70 8.47 8.47 1.68
C ALA A 70 9.95 8.47 1.26
N VAL A 71 10.50 7.31 0.88
CA VAL A 71 11.92 7.14 0.57
C VAL A 71 12.12 7.01 -0.92
N SER A 72 12.62 8.07 -1.55
CA SER A 72 13.13 8.09 -2.93
C SER A 72 14.33 9.01 -3.00
N ARG A 73 15.16 8.87 -4.04
CA ARG A 73 16.32 9.74 -4.22
C ARG A 73 15.89 11.20 -4.31
N HIS A 74 14.89 11.52 -5.12
CA HIS A 74 14.38 12.88 -5.25
C HIS A 74 13.94 13.49 -3.92
N ARG A 75 13.22 12.72 -3.09
CA ARG A 75 12.73 13.21 -1.78
C ARG A 75 13.87 13.40 -0.79
N LEU A 76 14.85 12.50 -0.76
CA LEU A 76 16.02 12.66 0.11
C LEU A 76 16.87 13.84 -0.32
N ASP A 77 17.21 13.95 -1.61
CA ASP A 77 18.02 15.07 -2.14
C ASP A 77 17.34 16.44 -1.86
N THR A 78 16.00 16.46 -1.81
CA THR A 78 15.24 17.69 -1.56
C THR A 78 15.12 18.04 -0.08
N TYR A 79 14.90 17.05 0.79
CA TYR A 79 14.47 17.30 2.18
C TYR A 79 15.45 16.81 3.25
N ALA A 80 16.41 15.96 2.89
CA ALA A 80 17.45 15.42 3.79
C ALA A 80 18.70 14.99 2.97
N PRO A 81 19.35 15.93 2.27
CA PRO A 81 20.44 15.61 1.33
C PRO A 81 21.69 15.01 1.99
N GLU A 82 21.81 15.14 3.31
CA GLU A 82 22.89 14.54 4.11
C GLU A 82 22.66 13.05 4.40
N GLU A 83 21.46 12.54 4.19
CA GLU A 83 21.09 11.18 4.55
C GLU A 83 21.38 10.16 3.45
N SER A 84 21.78 8.96 3.85
CA SER A 84 22.05 7.86 2.93
C SER A 84 20.79 7.06 2.62
N LEU A 85 20.43 6.96 1.33
CA LEU A 85 19.32 6.14 0.85
C LEU A 85 19.43 4.68 1.34
N ASP A 86 20.60 4.06 1.16
CA ASP A 86 20.87 2.68 1.58
C ASP A 86 20.69 2.49 3.10
N GLN A 87 21.23 3.41 3.89
CA GLN A 87 21.13 3.35 5.35
C GLN A 87 19.68 3.48 5.84
N ILE A 88 18.89 4.37 5.23
CA ILE A 88 17.47 4.54 5.58
C ILE A 88 16.67 3.28 5.23
N LEU A 89 16.86 2.72 4.03
CA LEU A 89 16.17 1.51 3.60
C LEU A 89 16.53 0.32 4.50
N LYS A 90 17.81 0.20 4.88
CA LYS A 90 18.24 -0.82 5.83
C LYS A 90 17.60 -0.62 7.21
N THR A 91 17.57 0.61 7.71
CA THR A 91 16.93 0.92 8.99
C THR A 91 15.46 0.55 9.00
N ALA A 92 14.72 0.81 7.89
CA ALA A 92 13.33 0.42 7.77
C ALA A 92 13.13 -1.10 7.91
N SER A 93 14.01 -1.91 7.30
CA SER A 93 13.97 -3.36 7.46
C SER A 93 14.31 -3.79 8.90
N ASP A 94 15.34 -3.20 9.51
CA ASP A 94 15.78 -3.55 10.86
C ASP A 94 14.66 -3.29 11.89
N VAL A 95 14.01 -2.13 11.85
CA VAL A 95 12.93 -1.79 12.80
C VAL A 95 11.68 -2.63 12.60
N ALA A 96 11.34 -3.01 11.35
CA ALA A 96 10.23 -3.92 11.08
C ALA A 96 10.50 -5.30 11.68
N ASN A 97 11.69 -5.85 11.46
CA ASN A 97 12.10 -7.14 12.01
C ASN A 97 12.11 -7.15 13.55
N ILE A 98 12.46 -6.03 14.19
CA ILE A 98 12.33 -5.88 15.64
C ILE A 98 10.86 -6.01 16.07
N GLY A 99 9.95 -5.26 15.44
CA GLY A 99 8.53 -5.29 15.76
C GLY A 99 7.90 -6.67 15.55
N ILE A 100 8.22 -7.34 14.45
CA ILE A 100 7.75 -8.70 14.13
C ILE A 100 8.23 -9.71 15.19
N ARG A 101 9.49 -9.65 15.56
CA ARG A 101 10.05 -10.50 16.62
C ARG A 101 9.40 -10.24 17.96
N ASP A 102 9.19 -8.98 18.32
CA ASP A 102 8.58 -8.59 19.60
C ASP A 102 7.09 -8.97 19.67
N ALA A 103 6.43 -9.15 18.53
CA ALA A 103 5.10 -9.75 18.45
C ALA A 103 5.10 -11.27 18.56
N GLY A 104 6.25 -11.94 18.55
CA GLY A 104 6.36 -13.40 18.51
C GLY A 104 5.90 -14.03 17.19
N ALA A 105 5.94 -13.29 16.07
CA ALA A 105 5.28 -13.63 14.81
C ALA A 105 6.25 -13.96 13.66
N SER A 106 7.55 -14.09 13.92
CA SER A 106 8.60 -14.18 12.89
C SER A 106 8.45 -15.29 11.85
N SER A 107 7.73 -16.37 12.15
CA SER A 107 7.55 -17.50 11.22
C SER A 107 6.28 -17.41 10.36
N SER A 108 5.49 -16.36 10.51
CA SER A 108 4.16 -16.25 9.89
C SER A 108 3.88 -14.88 9.28
N ILE A 109 4.92 -14.08 9.12
CA ILE A 109 4.85 -12.71 8.57
C ILE A 109 5.82 -12.59 7.41
N SER A 110 5.35 -12.09 6.27
CA SER A 110 6.18 -11.61 5.18
C SER A 110 6.39 -10.10 5.29
N VAL A 111 7.56 -9.66 4.87
CA VAL A 111 7.96 -8.25 4.85
C VAL A 111 7.98 -7.77 3.41
N VAL A 112 7.31 -6.66 3.13
CA VAL A 112 7.29 -6.05 1.79
C VAL A 112 7.85 -4.64 1.81
N ALA A 113 8.64 -4.30 0.80
CA ALA A 113 9.09 -2.92 0.60
C ALA A 113 8.05 -2.13 -0.20
N SER A 114 7.75 -0.92 0.25
CA SER A 114 6.99 0.04 -0.54
C SER A 114 7.89 0.67 -1.61
N LEU A 115 7.43 0.66 -2.86
CA LEU A 115 7.95 1.43 -3.98
C LEU A 115 6.98 2.58 -4.24
N PRO A 116 7.28 3.78 -3.75
CA PRO A 116 6.34 4.91 -3.79
C PRO A 116 6.33 5.63 -5.13
N PRO A 117 5.38 6.55 -5.37
CA PRO A 117 5.55 7.60 -6.36
C PRO A 117 6.82 8.40 -6.06
N LEU A 118 7.71 8.53 -7.06
CA LEU A 118 9.10 8.99 -6.82
C LEU A 118 9.17 10.45 -6.36
N ASN A 119 8.36 11.33 -6.93
CA ASN A 119 8.44 12.76 -6.65
C ASN A 119 7.35 13.23 -5.68
N ALA A 120 6.08 12.89 -5.93
CA ALA A 120 4.98 13.27 -5.04
C ALA A 120 3.83 12.27 -5.13
N SER A 121 3.10 12.11 -4.01
CA SER A 121 1.88 11.31 -3.95
C SER A 121 0.72 12.07 -4.55
N TYR A 122 -0.16 11.37 -5.31
CA TYR A 122 -1.42 11.87 -5.87
C TYR A 122 -1.30 12.95 -6.96
N ASP A 123 -0.13 13.52 -7.18
CA ASP A 123 0.10 14.54 -8.19
C ASP A 123 0.91 13.98 -9.37
N HIS A 124 0.18 13.54 -10.40
CA HIS A 124 0.78 13.01 -11.62
C HIS A 124 1.56 14.06 -12.43
N THR A 125 1.31 15.36 -12.21
CA THR A 125 1.93 16.43 -13.00
C THR A 125 3.43 16.60 -12.73
N VAL A 126 3.88 16.11 -11.57
CA VAL A 126 5.29 16.10 -11.17
C VAL A 126 5.91 14.70 -11.23
N ALA A 127 5.15 13.70 -11.65
CA ALA A 127 5.68 12.35 -11.81
C ALA A 127 6.76 12.33 -12.90
N PRO A 128 7.84 11.57 -12.70
CA PRO A 128 8.89 11.47 -13.74
C PRO A 128 8.40 10.64 -14.93
N ASP A 129 8.94 10.94 -16.11
CA ASP A 129 8.74 10.13 -17.28
C ASP A 129 9.33 8.72 -17.08
N PHE A 130 8.84 7.74 -17.87
CA PHE A 130 9.25 6.34 -17.79
C PHE A 130 10.79 6.16 -17.78
N GLU A 131 11.52 6.83 -18.67
CA GLU A 131 12.98 6.70 -18.80
C GLU A 131 13.73 7.23 -17.58
N VAL A 132 13.14 8.15 -16.83
CA VAL A 132 13.68 8.69 -15.59
C VAL A 132 13.27 7.84 -14.38
N ALA A 133 12.05 7.33 -14.37
CA ALA A 133 11.51 6.53 -13.27
C ALA A 133 12.13 5.13 -13.21
N TYR A 134 12.27 4.47 -14.35
CA TYR A 134 12.71 3.07 -14.43
C TYR A 134 14.06 2.80 -13.73
N PRO A 135 15.16 3.54 -13.97
CA PRO A 135 16.41 3.29 -13.26
C PRO A 135 16.32 3.57 -11.76
N GLN A 136 15.48 4.51 -11.33
CA GLN A 136 15.28 4.79 -9.91
C GLN A 136 14.54 3.65 -9.20
N TYR A 137 13.50 3.08 -9.80
CA TYR A 137 12.85 1.87 -9.26
C TYR A 137 13.80 0.68 -9.21
N ARG A 138 14.64 0.47 -10.23
CA ARG A 138 15.66 -0.57 -10.18
C ARG A 138 16.62 -0.37 -9.01
N GLU A 139 17.10 0.85 -8.77
CA GLU A 139 17.96 1.16 -7.63
C GLU A 139 17.27 0.81 -6.31
N LEU A 140 16.02 1.26 -6.10
CA LEU A 140 15.25 0.97 -4.88
C LEU A 140 15.07 -0.54 -4.66
N ILE A 141 14.82 -1.30 -5.73
CA ILE A 141 14.69 -2.75 -5.66
C ILE A 141 16.03 -3.40 -5.32
N GLN A 142 17.10 -3.03 -6.00
CA GLN A 142 18.44 -3.61 -5.79
C GLN A 142 18.94 -3.40 -4.37
N LEU A 143 18.65 -2.24 -3.75
CA LEU A 143 19.03 -1.94 -2.37
C LEU A 143 18.23 -2.74 -1.33
N GLN A 144 17.02 -3.20 -1.68
CA GLN A 144 16.10 -3.82 -0.71
C GLN A 144 15.87 -5.32 -0.92
N LYS A 145 16.07 -5.87 -2.13
CA LYS A 145 15.63 -7.23 -2.49
C LYS A 145 16.20 -8.38 -1.66
N HIS A 146 17.26 -8.15 -0.90
CA HIS A 146 17.83 -9.13 0.01
C HIS A 146 17.31 -9.02 1.45
N HIS A 147 16.45 -8.05 1.71
CA HIS A 147 15.91 -7.73 3.03
C HIS A 147 14.39 -7.87 3.13
N VAL A 148 13.72 -8.17 2.01
CA VAL A 148 12.26 -8.27 1.92
C VAL A 148 11.84 -9.49 1.12
N ASP A 149 10.61 -9.94 1.33
CA ASP A 149 10.03 -11.08 0.62
C ASP A 149 9.37 -10.66 -0.70
N ALA A 150 8.87 -9.42 -0.78
CA ALA A 150 8.20 -8.90 -1.97
C ALA A 150 8.22 -7.35 -2.00
N PHE A 151 7.67 -6.80 -3.08
CA PHE A 151 7.56 -5.37 -3.30
C PHE A 151 6.09 -4.95 -3.55
N LEU A 152 5.75 -3.76 -3.10
CA LEU A 152 4.47 -3.14 -3.33
C LEU A 152 4.69 -1.80 -4.05
N LEU A 153 4.53 -1.79 -5.37
CA LEU A 153 4.54 -0.57 -6.18
C LEU A 153 3.21 0.11 -6.01
N GLU A 154 3.14 1.10 -5.13
CA GLU A 154 1.86 1.58 -4.61
C GLU A 154 1.56 3.05 -4.89
N THR A 155 0.26 3.38 -4.88
CA THR A 155 -0.26 4.74 -5.06
C THR A 155 0.10 5.33 -6.43
N MET A 156 0.14 4.46 -7.45
CA MET A 156 0.46 4.87 -8.80
C MET A 156 -0.69 5.68 -9.40
N SER A 157 -0.41 6.93 -9.75
CA SER A 157 -1.39 7.89 -10.24
C SER A 157 -1.39 8.07 -11.77
N ASN A 158 -0.44 7.43 -12.48
CA ASN A 158 -0.31 7.46 -13.94
C ASN A 158 0.30 6.16 -14.47
N ILE A 159 0.11 5.91 -15.77
CA ILE A 159 0.57 4.69 -16.44
C ILE A 159 2.09 4.66 -16.60
N ALA A 160 2.72 5.79 -16.91
CA ALA A 160 4.15 5.83 -17.21
C ALA A 160 5.00 5.40 -15.99
N GLU A 161 4.69 5.94 -14.82
CA GLU A 161 5.40 5.60 -13.58
C GLU A 161 5.09 4.16 -13.13
N ALA A 162 3.82 3.73 -13.22
CA ALA A 162 3.43 2.36 -12.90
C ALA A 162 4.12 1.32 -13.78
N THR A 163 4.21 1.55 -15.08
CA THR A 163 4.91 0.64 -16.01
C THR A 163 6.42 0.63 -15.80
N ALA A 164 7.03 1.75 -15.44
CA ALA A 164 8.45 1.83 -15.10
C ALA A 164 8.79 0.95 -13.88
N GLY A 165 8.00 1.06 -12.80
CA GLY A 165 8.16 0.24 -11.61
C GLY A 165 7.86 -1.25 -11.86
N ALA A 166 6.78 -1.57 -12.58
CA ALA A 166 6.43 -2.95 -12.92
C ALA A 166 7.50 -3.63 -13.79
N LYS A 167 8.05 -2.91 -14.78
CA LYS A 167 9.19 -3.40 -15.57
C LYS A 167 10.41 -3.65 -14.70
N ALA A 168 10.73 -2.72 -13.80
CA ALA A 168 11.87 -2.87 -12.89
C ALA A 168 11.73 -4.11 -12.01
N MET A 169 10.56 -4.36 -11.41
CA MET A 169 10.29 -5.58 -10.64
C MET A 169 10.48 -6.83 -11.48
N ARG A 170 9.93 -6.86 -12.69
CA ARG A 170 10.04 -8.00 -13.60
C ARG A 170 11.49 -8.33 -13.96
N GLU A 171 12.29 -7.31 -14.32
CA GLU A 171 13.68 -7.51 -14.73
C GLU A 171 14.61 -7.85 -13.57
N GLU A 172 14.34 -7.35 -12.37
CA GLU A 172 15.08 -7.73 -11.15
C GLU A 172 14.65 -9.11 -10.60
N GLY A 173 13.61 -9.72 -11.19
CA GLY A 173 13.13 -11.06 -10.84
C GLY A 173 12.56 -11.14 -9.42
N VAL A 174 11.89 -10.08 -8.97
CA VAL A 174 11.30 -10.00 -7.63
C VAL A 174 9.79 -10.17 -7.68
N THR A 175 9.24 -10.73 -6.62
CA THR A 175 7.79 -10.80 -6.37
C THR A 175 7.25 -9.41 -6.09
N GLY A 176 6.09 -9.05 -6.65
CA GLY A 176 5.49 -7.77 -6.33
C GLY A 176 4.12 -7.51 -6.92
N ALA A 177 3.39 -6.63 -6.24
CA ALA A 177 2.09 -6.15 -6.66
C ALA A 177 2.17 -4.70 -7.14
N VAL A 178 1.24 -4.33 -8.03
CA VAL A 178 1.05 -2.95 -8.49
C VAL A 178 -0.26 -2.42 -7.92
N ALA A 179 -0.24 -1.27 -7.26
CA ALA A 179 -1.42 -0.63 -6.70
C ALA A 179 -1.65 0.76 -7.29
N PHE A 180 -2.84 0.97 -7.83
CA PHE A 180 -3.27 2.22 -8.42
C PHE A 180 -4.09 3.05 -7.44
N THR A 181 -3.91 4.38 -7.47
CA THR A 181 -4.81 5.34 -6.80
C THR A 181 -5.70 6.02 -7.83
N LEU A 182 -7.00 6.00 -7.55
CA LEU A 182 -8.03 6.47 -8.47
C LEU A 182 -8.49 7.89 -8.13
N SER A 183 -9.13 8.56 -9.09
CA SER A 183 -9.80 9.83 -8.86
C SER A 183 -10.89 9.67 -7.79
N ASP A 184 -10.98 10.64 -6.87
CA ASP A 184 -12.02 10.61 -5.82
C ASP A 184 -13.44 10.81 -6.38
N SER A 185 -13.56 11.30 -7.61
CA SER A 185 -14.85 11.56 -8.28
C SER A 185 -15.20 10.57 -9.39
N ASP A 186 -14.24 9.78 -9.88
CA ASP A 186 -14.43 8.81 -10.97
C ASP A 186 -13.53 7.58 -10.78
N ALA A 187 -14.10 6.50 -10.31
CA ALA A 187 -13.40 5.25 -10.06
C ALA A 187 -12.93 4.51 -11.34
N SER A 188 -13.29 5.00 -12.52
CA SER A 188 -12.83 4.41 -13.79
C SER A 188 -11.50 4.96 -14.29
N VAL A 189 -10.99 6.02 -13.65
CA VAL A 189 -9.75 6.69 -14.06
C VAL A 189 -8.77 6.85 -12.90
N LEU A 190 -7.49 6.81 -13.25
CA LEU A 190 -6.39 7.21 -12.37
C LEU A 190 -6.47 8.71 -12.10
N ARG A 191 -5.69 9.20 -11.15
CA ARG A 191 -5.64 10.66 -10.87
C ARG A 191 -5.11 11.49 -12.04
N SER A 192 -4.39 10.85 -12.97
CA SER A 192 -3.97 11.45 -14.25
C SER A 192 -5.11 11.64 -15.25
N GLY A 193 -6.26 11.00 -15.04
CA GLY A 193 -7.34 10.91 -16.01
C GLY A 193 -7.21 9.77 -17.02
N GLU A 194 -6.12 9.01 -16.98
CA GLU A 194 -5.97 7.78 -17.78
C GLU A 194 -6.91 6.70 -17.27
N SER A 195 -7.48 5.87 -18.16
CA SER A 195 -8.43 4.85 -17.73
C SER A 195 -7.75 3.73 -16.93
N LEU A 196 -8.45 3.20 -15.93
CA LEU A 196 -7.99 2.06 -15.15
C LEU A 196 -7.78 0.82 -16.03
N GLU A 197 -8.63 0.60 -17.03
CA GLU A 197 -8.48 -0.49 -18.00
C GLU A 197 -7.18 -0.37 -18.79
N ALA A 198 -6.85 0.83 -19.30
CA ALA A 198 -5.58 1.06 -19.99
C ALA A 198 -4.37 0.87 -19.05
N ALA A 199 -4.50 1.25 -17.78
CA ALA A 199 -3.45 1.02 -16.79
C ALA A 199 -3.22 -0.47 -16.50
N LEU A 200 -4.29 -1.26 -16.39
CA LEU A 200 -4.20 -2.72 -16.27
C LEU A 200 -3.51 -3.33 -17.49
N GLU A 201 -3.94 -2.99 -18.70
CA GLU A 201 -3.33 -3.45 -19.94
C GLU A 201 -1.83 -3.11 -20.03
N ALA A 202 -1.45 -1.93 -19.57
CA ALA A 202 -0.07 -1.45 -19.61
C ALA A 202 0.88 -2.22 -18.67
N VAL A 203 0.41 -2.69 -17.51
CA VAL A 203 1.26 -3.43 -16.56
C VAL A 203 1.23 -4.95 -16.76
N MET A 204 0.22 -5.49 -17.45
CA MET A 204 0.11 -6.93 -17.72
C MET A 204 1.35 -7.56 -18.38
N PRO A 205 2.05 -6.94 -19.35
CA PRO A 205 3.25 -7.50 -19.95
C PRO A 205 4.38 -7.78 -18.96
N PHE A 206 4.37 -7.12 -17.80
CA PHE A 206 5.36 -7.31 -16.73
C PHE A 206 4.94 -8.34 -15.69
N SER A 207 3.74 -8.92 -15.83
CA SER A 207 3.22 -10.02 -15.00
C SER A 207 3.31 -9.72 -13.49
N PRO A 208 2.69 -8.63 -13.00
CA PRO A 208 2.62 -8.42 -11.56
C PRO A 208 1.88 -9.57 -10.87
N ASP A 209 2.30 -9.93 -9.65
CA ASP A 209 1.69 -11.04 -8.90
C ASP A 209 0.27 -10.73 -8.42
N ALA A 210 -0.04 -9.45 -8.25
CA ALA A 210 -1.40 -8.94 -8.02
C ALA A 210 -1.54 -7.50 -8.50
N VAL A 211 -2.77 -7.06 -8.76
CA VAL A 211 -3.11 -5.66 -8.99
C VAL A 211 -4.10 -5.19 -7.93
N LEU A 212 -3.79 -4.06 -7.31
CA LEU A 212 -4.53 -3.54 -6.18
C LEU A 212 -5.03 -2.12 -6.47
N ILE A 213 -6.05 -1.71 -5.73
CA ILE A 213 -6.48 -0.31 -5.65
C ILE A 213 -6.20 0.18 -4.24
N ASN A 214 -5.46 1.28 -4.12
CA ASN A 214 -5.09 1.81 -2.81
C ASN A 214 -5.23 3.33 -2.70
N CYS A 215 -5.09 3.82 -1.48
CA CYS A 215 -5.04 5.26 -1.15
C CYS A 215 -6.11 6.09 -1.87
N SER A 216 -7.28 5.50 -2.04
CA SER A 216 -8.52 6.09 -2.51
C SER A 216 -9.58 5.86 -1.43
N ILE A 217 -10.67 6.60 -1.45
CA ILE A 217 -11.77 6.37 -0.50
C ILE A 217 -12.40 4.99 -0.73
N PRO A 218 -12.96 4.32 0.29
CA PRO A 218 -13.46 2.95 0.18
C PRO A 218 -14.51 2.75 -0.90
N GLU A 219 -15.35 3.74 -1.15
CA GLU A 219 -16.36 3.74 -2.21
C GLU A 219 -15.73 3.63 -3.59
N VAL A 220 -14.69 4.41 -3.84
CA VAL A 220 -13.94 4.42 -5.09
C VAL A 220 -13.16 3.11 -5.26
N VAL A 221 -12.54 2.60 -4.19
CA VAL A 221 -11.89 1.28 -4.21
C VAL A 221 -12.90 0.21 -4.63
N THR A 222 -14.09 0.21 -4.04
CA THR A 222 -15.14 -0.78 -4.36
C THR A 222 -15.51 -0.77 -5.84
N GLU A 223 -15.71 0.42 -6.43
CA GLU A 223 -16.06 0.53 -7.85
C GLU A 223 -14.86 0.15 -8.76
N GLY A 224 -13.65 0.57 -8.41
CA GLY A 224 -12.44 0.19 -9.14
C GLY A 224 -12.19 -1.33 -9.13
N LEU A 225 -12.43 -2.00 -8.01
CA LEU A 225 -12.28 -3.46 -7.91
C LEU A 225 -13.25 -4.22 -8.81
N LYS A 226 -14.43 -3.68 -9.13
CA LYS A 226 -15.34 -4.27 -10.13
C LYS A 226 -14.73 -4.28 -11.54
N VAL A 227 -13.87 -3.32 -11.84
CA VAL A 227 -13.12 -3.30 -13.11
C VAL A 227 -11.97 -4.31 -13.06
N VAL A 228 -11.16 -4.28 -12.00
CA VAL A 228 -10.00 -5.17 -11.85
C VAL A 228 -10.42 -6.65 -11.81
N ALA A 229 -11.53 -7.00 -11.17
CA ALA A 229 -12.05 -8.36 -11.10
C ALA A 229 -12.29 -9.01 -12.49
N LYS A 230 -12.53 -8.20 -13.52
CA LYS A 230 -12.74 -8.69 -14.91
C LYS A 230 -11.43 -9.00 -15.63
N SER A 231 -10.29 -8.56 -15.11
CA SER A 231 -8.97 -8.76 -15.73
C SER A 231 -8.45 -10.19 -15.65
N GLY A 232 -8.98 -11.00 -14.73
CA GLY A 232 -8.47 -12.34 -14.42
C GLY A 232 -7.17 -12.35 -13.62
N LEU A 233 -6.66 -11.20 -13.22
CA LEU A 233 -5.51 -11.07 -12.32
C LEU A 233 -5.93 -11.29 -10.86
N ARG A 234 -5.01 -11.74 -10.02
CA ARG A 234 -5.16 -11.68 -8.58
C ARG A 234 -5.28 -10.21 -8.15
N PHE A 235 -6.24 -9.89 -7.29
CA PHE A 235 -6.51 -8.49 -7.01
C PHE A 235 -6.94 -8.25 -5.56
N GLY A 236 -6.98 -6.98 -5.18
CA GLY A 236 -7.43 -6.56 -3.88
C GLY A 236 -7.39 -5.05 -3.66
N GLY A 237 -7.58 -4.64 -2.42
CA GLY A 237 -7.62 -3.22 -2.10
C GLY A 237 -7.28 -2.90 -0.66
N TYR A 238 -6.80 -1.66 -0.45
CA TYR A 238 -6.52 -1.06 0.85
C TYR A 238 -6.76 0.46 0.78
N ALA A 239 -7.93 0.86 1.27
CA ALA A 239 -8.41 2.22 1.17
C ALA A 239 -7.83 3.13 2.26
N ASN A 240 -7.98 4.45 2.08
CA ASN A 240 -7.68 5.44 3.10
C ASN A 240 -8.95 5.86 3.88
N GLY A 241 -8.73 6.50 5.02
CA GLY A 241 -9.78 7.06 5.88
C GLY A 241 -9.92 8.58 5.76
N PHE A 242 -9.47 9.20 4.68
CA PHE A 242 -9.67 10.62 4.41
C PHE A 242 -10.96 10.86 3.62
N THR A 243 -11.50 12.08 3.71
CA THR A 243 -12.64 12.49 2.89
C THR A 243 -12.23 12.72 1.44
N SER A 244 -11.02 13.22 1.22
CA SER A 244 -10.35 13.40 -0.08
C SER A 244 -8.87 13.65 0.14
N VAL A 245 -8.04 13.37 -0.86
CA VAL A 245 -6.60 13.68 -0.86
C VAL A 245 -6.24 14.87 -1.78
N GLU A 246 -7.22 15.48 -2.42
CA GLU A 246 -7.02 16.60 -3.38
C GLU A 246 -6.31 17.82 -2.78
N ALA A 247 -6.40 18.02 -1.45
CA ALA A 247 -5.70 19.12 -0.77
C ALA A 247 -4.19 18.87 -0.58
N LEU A 248 -3.69 17.68 -0.91
CA LEU A 248 -2.29 17.33 -0.77
C LEU A 248 -1.51 17.80 -2.00
N VAL A 249 -0.60 18.75 -1.80
CA VAL A 249 0.31 19.25 -2.84
C VAL A 249 1.75 18.82 -2.54
N PRO A 250 2.65 18.78 -3.54
CA PRO A 250 4.06 18.40 -3.32
C PRO A 250 4.71 19.18 -2.18
N GLY A 251 5.39 18.47 -1.27
CA GLY A 251 6.01 19.06 -0.09
C GLY A 251 5.06 19.41 1.07
N SER A 252 3.75 19.22 0.91
CA SER A 252 2.79 19.35 2.00
C SER A 252 2.74 18.11 2.86
N THR A 253 2.07 18.20 4.00
CA THR A 253 1.93 17.12 4.98
C THR A 253 0.45 16.74 5.15
N VAL A 254 0.20 15.51 5.60
CA VAL A 254 -1.15 14.92 5.70
C VAL A 254 -2.03 15.55 6.78
N ASP A 255 -1.49 16.40 7.65
CA ASP A 255 -2.24 17.19 8.62
C ASP A 255 -3.24 18.18 7.98
N ARG A 256 -3.10 18.44 6.67
CA ARG A 256 -4.06 19.22 5.87
C ARG A 256 -5.29 18.42 5.43
N LEU A 257 -5.26 17.09 5.57
CA LEU A 257 -6.36 16.24 5.14
C LEU A 257 -7.40 16.08 6.25
N THR A 258 -8.66 15.94 5.87
CA THR A 258 -9.78 15.74 6.79
C THR A 258 -10.06 14.26 6.95
N HIS A 259 -10.01 13.77 8.19
CA HIS A 259 -10.34 12.39 8.55
C HIS A 259 -11.84 12.13 8.44
N ARG A 260 -12.20 10.95 7.98
CA ARG A 260 -13.57 10.44 8.02
C ARG A 260 -13.90 9.94 9.43
N LYS A 261 -14.83 10.63 10.08
CA LYS A 261 -15.32 10.24 11.42
C LYS A 261 -16.31 9.07 11.37
N ASP A 262 -16.85 8.79 10.20
CA ASP A 262 -17.82 7.74 9.90
C ASP A 262 -17.18 6.43 9.45
N LEU A 263 -15.86 6.31 9.46
CA LEU A 263 -15.13 5.14 8.98
C LEU A 263 -14.32 4.48 10.10
N GLY A 264 -15.03 3.96 11.12
CA GLY A 264 -14.43 3.13 12.15
C GLY A 264 -14.17 1.69 11.69
N PRO A 265 -13.62 0.83 12.58
CA PRO A 265 -13.30 -0.56 12.23
C PRO A 265 -14.49 -1.37 11.70
N LYS A 266 -15.71 -1.12 12.20
CA LYS A 266 -16.92 -1.82 11.76
C LYS A 266 -17.35 -1.37 10.36
N GLU A 267 -17.35 -0.07 10.13
CA GLU A 267 -17.75 0.53 8.86
C GLU A 267 -16.75 0.17 7.75
N TYR A 268 -15.46 0.21 8.04
CA TYR A 268 -14.42 -0.24 7.12
C TYR A 268 -14.58 -1.73 6.76
N LEU A 269 -14.89 -2.57 7.74
CA LEU A 269 -15.12 -3.99 7.54
C LEU A 269 -16.27 -4.27 6.56
N GLU A 270 -17.33 -3.44 6.51
CA GLU A 270 -18.41 -3.64 5.53
C GLU A 270 -17.91 -3.45 4.08
N PHE A 271 -17.00 -2.51 3.84
CA PHE A 271 -16.33 -2.40 2.53
C PHE A 271 -15.47 -3.62 2.24
N VAL A 272 -14.67 -4.08 3.20
CA VAL A 272 -13.82 -5.26 3.05
C VAL A 272 -14.64 -6.51 2.70
N LYS A 273 -15.79 -6.72 3.33
CA LYS A 273 -16.71 -7.81 3.01
C LYS A 273 -17.14 -7.74 1.54
N ALA A 274 -17.57 -6.56 1.09
CA ALA A 274 -17.95 -6.37 -0.30
C ALA A 274 -16.79 -6.65 -1.28
N TRP A 275 -15.54 -6.32 -0.92
CA TRP A 275 -14.38 -6.63 -1.75
C TRP A 275 -14.09 -8.14 -1.79
N ILE A 276 -14.20 -8.83 -0.65
CA ILE A 276 -14.07 -10.30 -0.59
C ILE A 276 -15.17 -10.97 -1.42
N ASP A 277 -16.40 -10.47 -1.38
CA ASP A 277 -17.51 -10.98 -2.19
C ASP A 277 -17.29 -10.77 -3.70
N LEU A 278 -16.53 -9.74 -4.10
CA LEU A 278 -16.06 -9.56 -5.47
C LEU A 278 -14.93 -10.52 -5.87
N GLY A 279 -14.32 -11.21 -4.93
CA GLY A 279 -13.19 -12.11 -5.16
C GLY A 279 -11.82 -11.49 -4.84
N ALA A 280 -11.76 -10.36 -4.13
CA ALA A 280 -10.49 -9.78 -3.70
C ALA A 280 -9.76 -10.71 -2.72
N GLU A 281 -8.48 -10.95 -2.99
CA GLU A 281 -7.64 -11.85 -2.20
C GLU A 281 -6.53 -11.12 -1.41
N VAL A 282 -6.28 -9.84 -1.69
CA VAL A 282 -5.31 -9.03 -0.96
C VAL A 282 -6.03 -7.84 -0.33
N ILE A 283 -6.04 -7.81 0.99
CA ILE A 283 -6.80 -6.82 1.78
C ILE A 283 -5.87 -6.16 2.79
N GLY A 284 -6.05 -4.87 3.03
CA GLY A 284 -5.32 -4.12 4.04
C GLY A 284 -5.94 -2.76 4.31
N GLY A 285 -5.12 -1.85 4.80
CA GLY A 285 -5.49 -0.45 5.01
C GLY A 285 -4.38 0.50 4.58
N CYS A 286 -4.75 1.69 4.15
CA CYS A 286 -3.83 2.80 3.89
C CYS A 286 -3.95 3.84 5.02
N CYS A 287 -3.72 5.12 4.73
CA CYS A 287 -3.80 6.19 5.72
C CYS A 287 -5.08 6.13 6.57
N GLU A 288 -4.97 6.39 7.87
CA GLU A 288 -6.04 6.36 8.89
C GLU A 288 -6.64 4.98 9.22
N ILE A 289 -6.23 3.92 8.54
CA ILE A 289 -6.64 2.55 8.85
C ILE A 289 -5.60 1.94 9.80
N GLY A 290 -5.91 1.95 11.09
CA GLY A 290 -4.99 1.52 12.15
C GLY A 290 -5.15 0.05 12.58
N PRO A 291 -4.42 -0.38 13.63
CA PRO A 291 -4.44 -1.76 14.12
C PRO A 291 -5.83 -2.28 14.48
N SER A 292 -6.72 -1.43 15.00
CA SER A 292 -8.10 -1.84 15.33
C SER A 292 -8.93 -2.23 14.09
N HIS A 293 -8.68 -1.60 12.95
CA HIS A 293 -9.34 -1.96 11.69
C HIS A 293 -8.84 -3.33 11.20
N ILE A 294 -7.53 -3.54 11.23
CA ILE A 294 -6.92 -4.83 10.84
C ILE A 294 -7.39 -5.94 11.77
N ALA A 295 -7.50 -5.69 13.08
CA ALA A 295 -8.04 -6.66 14.04
C ALA A 295 -9.49 -7.05 13.71
N ALA A 296 -10.33 -6.08 13.33
CA ALA A 296 -11.72 -6.36 12.93
C ALA A 296 -11.79 -7.25 11.68
N ILE A 297 -10.90 -7.03 10.69
CA ILE A 297 -10.81 -7.87 9.50
C ILE A 297 -10.33 -9.29 9.87
N ALA A 298 -9.26 -9.41 10.66
CA ALA A 298 -8.73 -10.70 11.09
C ALA A 298 -9.77 -11.53 11.89
N ASP A 299 -10.53 -10.87 12.77
CA ASP A 299 -11.61 -11.50 13.54
C ASP A 299 -12.77 -11.94 12.64
N TYR A 300 -13.13 -11.16 11.65
CA TYR A 300 -14.12 -11.55 10.65
C TYR A 300 -13.66 -12.79 9.88
N CYS A 301 -12.46 -12.78 9.33
CA CYS A 301 -11.91 -13.92 8.60
C CYS A 301 -11.92 -15.20 9.43
N ARG A 302 -11.51 -15.11 10.70
CA ARG A 302 -11.51 -16.26 11.62
C ARG A 302 -12.91 -16.82 11.84
N ARG A 303 -13.92 -15.97 12.00
CA ARG A 303 -15.32 -16.37 12.21
C ARG A 303 -15.93 -17.01 10.96
N GLU A 304 -15.59 -16.51 9.78
CA GLU A 304 -16.10 -17.04 8.51
C GLU A 304 -15.26 -18.21 7.95
N GLY A 305 -14.19 -18.62 8.65
CA GLY A 305 -13.31 -19.70 8.20
C GLY A 305 -12.44 -19.32 6.99
N ILE A 306 -12.21 -18.04 6.76
CA ILE A 306 -11.30 -17.52 5.73
C ILE A 306 -9.88 -17.55 6.30
N LEU A 307 -8.98 -18.24 5.64
CA LEU A 307 -7.58 -18.30 6.04
C LEU A 307 -6.88 -16.97 5.74
N THR A 308 -6.17 -16.42 6.73
CA THR A 308 -5.26 -15.29 6.47
C THR A 308 -3.85 -15.81 6.22
N THR A 309 -3.20 -15.32 5.16
CA THR A 309 -1.88 -15.73 4.71
C THR A 309 -0.93 -14.54 4.56
N ASP A 310 0.37 -14.85 4.58
CA ASP A 310 1.48 -13.93 4.35
C ASP A 310 1.95 -13.92 2.88
N GLN A 311 1.33 -14.71 2.02
CA GLN A 311 1.75 -14.86 0.63
C GLN A 311 1.10 -13.81 -0.28
N LEU A 312 1.91 -12.89 -0.80
CA LEU A 312 1.50 -12.01 -1.91
C LEU A 312 1.31 -12.77 -3.23
N VAL A 313 1.90 -13.97 -3.33
CA VAL A 313 1.79 -14.91 -4.46
C VAL A 313 1.11 -16.18 -3.99
N PRO A 314 0.27 -16.82 -4.81
CA PRO A 314 -0.37 -18.09 -4.49
C PRO A 314 0.62 -19.23 -4.25
#